data_5708524ef91cf75db2f4d62f7af5d2df
#
_entry.id   5708524ef91cf75db2f4d62f7af5d2df
#
_cell.length_a   1.000
_cell.length_b   1.000
_cell.length_c   1.000
_cell.angle_alpha   90.00
_cell.angle_beta   90.00
_cell.angle_gamma   90.00
#
_symmetry.space_group_name_H-M   'P 1'
#
loop_
_entity.id
_entity.type
_entity.pdbx_description
1 polymer ?
#
loop_
_entity_poly.entity_id
_entity_poly.type
_entity_poly.pdbx_seq_one_letter_code
_entity_poly.pdbx_strand_id
1 'polypeptide(L)'
;FADCSIDHLLGYCLIKKEKDDYYIRIKAIEKHLQQKYKFDKTYSDISEIYSMVATRRCAIENKLRSLIGMQYALHYGKSAKRTLMDAIEKTTKDDTQKAKLECADLKGAMQELYFLQLKILIEKDWAWYERLFSDKTKFGYFSDVINKNRVDAHAKKPSDEDLFLLNLAFKYFEEALEAIS
;
A
#
# COMPACT_ATOMS: atom_id res chain seq x y z
N PHE A 1 -13.21 -23.39 16.54
CA PHE A 1 -11.84 -23.56 15.98
C PHE A 1 -10.72 -23.19 16.96
N ALA A 2 -10.99 -22.37 18.00
CA ALA A 2 -9.94 -21.83 18.86
C ALA A 2 -9.43 -22.79 19.93
N ASP A 3 -10.30 -23.51 20.60
CA ASP A 3 -9.93 -24.22 21.86
C ASP A 3 -8.99 -25.42 21.66
N CYS A 4 -9.24 -26.30 20.70
CA CYS A 4 -8.34 -27.43 20.42
C CYS A 4 -6.91 -27.02 20.01
N SER A 5 -6.76 -25.90 19.34
CA SER A 5 -5.44 -25.40 18.89
C SER A 5 -4.61 -24.84 20.04
N ILE A 6 -5.24 -24.18 21.00
CA ILE A 6 -4.58 -23.60 22.18
C ILE A 6 -4.08 -24.70 23.11
N ASP A 7 -4.88 -25.73 23.36
CA ASP A 7 -4.50 -26.87 24.21
C ASP A 7 -3.30 -27.64 23.62
N HIS A 8 -3.25 -27.83 22.31
CA HIS A 8 -2.09 -28.42 21.64
C HIS A 8 -0.83 -27.56 21.80
N LEU A 9 -0.94 -26.22 21.62
CA LEU A 9 0.20 -25.32 21.80
C LEU A 9 0.70 -25.27 23.23
N LEU A 10 -0.19 -25.35 24.23
CA LEU A 10 0.15 -25.50 25.64
C LEU A 10 0.82 -26.84 25.91
N GLY A 11 0.26 -27.96 25.37
CA GLY A 11 0.80 -29.30 25.50
C GLY A 11 2.20 -29.46 24.93
N TYR A 12 2.49 -28.82 23.81
CA TYR A 12 3.83 -28.75 23.22
C TYR A 12 4.76 -27.71 23.87
N CYS A 13 4.34 -27.05 24.94
CA CYS A 13 5.09 -25.99 25.61
C CYS A 13 5.51 -24.83 24.69
N LEU A 14 4.80 -24.59 23.60
CA LEU A 14 5.07 -23.50 22.68
C LEU A 14 4.55 -22.17 23.20
N ILE A 15 3.45 -22.21 23.97
CA ILE A 15 2.89 -21.07 24.69
C ILE A 15 2.77 -21.36 26.17
N LYS A 16 2.65 -20.30 26.99
CA LYS A 16 2.28 -20.39 28.42
C LYS A 16 1.07 -19.50 28.68
N LYS A 17 0.24 -19.89 29.62
CA LYS A 17 -0.86 -19.07 30.12
C LYS A 17 -0.43 -18.40 31.42
N GLU A 18 -0.60 -17.08 31.51
CA GLU A 18 -0.42 -16.30 32.74
C GLU A 18 -1.67 -15.44 32.93
N LYS A 19 -2.45 -15.72 33.98
CA LYS A 19 -3.77 -15.15 34.20
C LYS A 19 -4.71 -15.41 33.04
N ASP A 20 -5.15 -14.37 32.32
CA ASP A 20 -6.04 -14.45 31.17
C ASP A 20 -5.33 -14.31 29.81
N ASP A 21 -3.98 -14.18 29.83
CA ASP A 21 -3.16 -13.98 28.62
C ASP A 21 -2.32 -15.20 28.27
N TYR A 22 -2.00 -15.32 26.98
CA TYR A 22 -1.13 -16.37 26.42
C TYR A 22 0.16 -15.76 25.88
N TYR A 23 1.31 -16.35 26.24
CA TYR A 23 2.64 -15.87 25.84
C TYR A 23 3.40 -16.95 25.09
N ILE A 24 4.09 -16.56 24.01
CA ILE A 24 4.94 -17.48 23.24
C ILE A 24 6.25 -17.68 24.02
N ARG A 25 6.60 -18.94 24.32
CA ARG A 25 7.83 -19.29 25.07
C ARG A 25 9.10 -19.18 24.26
N ILE A 26 9.04 -19.36 22.95
CA ILE A 26 10.19 -19.33 22.06
C ILE A 26 10.30 -17.93 21.45
N LYS A 27 11.22 -17.10 21.95
CA LYS A 27 11.43 -15.72 21.47
C LYS A 27 11.67 -15.60 19.96
N ALA A 28 12.30 -16.60 19.35
CA ALA A 28 12.49 -16.61 17.90
C ALA A 28 11.18 -16.73 17.13
N ILE A 29 10.24 -17.56 17.61
CA ILE A 29 8.90 -17.70 17.04
C ILE A 29 8.09 -16.44 17.29
N GLU A 30 8.16 -15.89 18.49
CA GLU A 30 7.51 -14.61 18.84
C GLU A 30 7.98 -13.50 17.88
N LYS A 31 9.29 -13.35 17.72
CA LYS A 31 9.87 -12.35 16.81
C LYS A 31 9.48 -12.58 15.35
N HIS A 32 9.47 -13.84 14.90
CA HIS A 32 9.02 -14.21 13.56
C HIS A 32 7.54 -13.89 13.35
N LEU A 33 6.68 -14.23 14.30
CA LEU A 33 5.25 -13.92 14.23
C LEU A 33 5.01 -12.41 14.32
N GLN A 34 5.72 -11.68 15.16
CA GLN A 34 5.65 -10.22 15.21
C GLN A 34 6.06 -9.59 13.87
N GLN A 35 7.08 -10.12 13.20
CA GLN A 35 7.50 -9.66 11.86
C GLN A 35 6.47 -10.05 10.80
N LYS A 36 5.98 -11.30 10.82
CA LYS A 36 5.01 -11.82 9.85
C LYS A 36 3.64 -11.16 9.98
N TYR A 37 3.19 -10.94 11.22
CA TYR A 37 1.90 -10.33 11.57
C TYR A 37 2.06 -8.89 12.08
N LYS A 38 3.13 -8.22 11.69
CA LYS A 38 3.41 -6.82 11.98
C LYS A 38 2.20 -5.89 11.79
N PHE A 39 1.25 -6.33 10.97
CA PHE A 39 0.05 -5.60 10.60
C PHE A 39 -1.24 -6.07 11.30
N ASP A 40 -1.16 -7.15 12.12
CA ASP A 40 -2.32 -7.65 12.90
C ASP A 40 -2.49 -6.92 14.24
N LYS A 41 -1.99 -5.68 14.31
CA LYS A 41 -2.19 -4.84 15.47
C LYS A 41 -3.69 -4.55 15.62
N THR A 42 -4.28 -5.00 16.72
CA THR A 42 -5.65 -4.62 17.07
C THR A 42 -5.65 -3.13 17.39
N TYR A 43 -6.19 -2.32 16.51
CA TYR A 43 -6.31 -0.89 16.73
C TYR A 43 -7.47 -0.63 17.68
N SER A 44 -7.18 -0.04 18.84
CA SER A 44 -8.17 0.31 19.85
C SER A 44 -8.99 1.55 19.48
N ASP A 45 -8.43 2.42 18.62
CA ASP A 45 -9.03 3.69 18.24
C ASP A 45 -9.08 3.87 16.70
N ILE A 46 -10.15 4.50 16.24
CA ILE A 46 -10.37 4.84 14.83
C ILE A 46 -9.31 5.81 14.31
N SER A 47 -8.79 6.70 15.16
CA SER A 47 -7.73 7.65 14.82
C SER A 47 -6.40 6.94 14.53
N GLU A 48 -6.09 5.85 15.25
CA GLU A 48 -4.91 5.02 15.00
C GLU A 48 -5.02 4.33 13.64
N ILE A 49 -6.21 3.81 13.30
CA ILE A 49 -6.47 3.20 11.98
C ILE A 49 -6.21 4.21 10.87
N TYR A 50 -6.77 5.40 11.00
CA TYR A 50 -6.62 6.44 9.99
C TYR A 50 -5.17 6.91 9.86
N SER A 51 -4.47 7.09 10.96
CA SER A 51 -3.05 7.43 10.97
C SER A 51 -2.20 6.37 10.27
N MET A 52 -2.44 5.10 10.56
CA MET A 52 -1.76 3.96 9.92
C MET A 52 -2.02 3.94 8.41
N VAL A 53 -3.29 4.05 8.00
CA VAL A 53 -3.67 4.05 6.58
C VAL A 53 -3.03 5.21 5.83
N ALA A 54 -3.10 6.42 6.38
CA ALA A 54 -2.51 7.61 5.78
C ALA A 54 -0.99 7.49 5.64
N THR A 55 -0.31 7.03 6.68
CA THR A 55 1.15 6.87 6.71
C THR A 55 1.63 5.85 5.67
N ARG A 56 1.03 4.65 5.66
CA ARG A 56 1.41 3.58 4.72
C ARG A 56 1.10 3.95 3.27
N ARG A 57 -0.07 4.53 3.04
CA ARG A 57 -0.46 5.01 1.71
C ARG A 57 0.50 6.09 1.21
N CYS A 58 0.83 7.09 2.02
CA CYS A 58 1.76 8.15 1.66
C CYS A 58 3.16 7.58 1.32
N ALA A 59 3.64 6.62 2.09
CA ALA A 59 4.92 5.95 1.83
C ALA A 59 4.91 5.22 0.48
N ILE A 60 3.84 4.47 0.17
CA ILE A 60 3.67 3.78 -1.11
C ILE A 60 3.58 4.79 -2.26
N GLU A 61 2.74 5.82 -2.14
CA GLU A 61 2.59 6.85 -3.16
C GLU A 61 3.93 7.52 -3.50
N ASN A 62 4.73 7.86 -2.50
CA ASN A 62 6.03 8.50 -2.71
C ASN A 62 7.02 7.57 -3.45
N LYS A 63 7.05 6.28 -3.10
CA LYS A 63 7.86 5.29 -3.81
C LYS A 63 7.39 5.10 -5.25
N LEU A 64 6.08 5.02 -5.48
CA LEU A 64 5.50 4.91 -6.82
C LEU A 64 5.80 6.15 -7.67
N ARG A 65 5.67 7.37 -7.13
CA ARG A 65 6.03 8.61 -7.83
C ARG A 65 7.49 8.59 -8.27
N SER A 66 8.40 8.20 -7.39
CA SER A 66 9.83 8.11 -7.69
C SER A 66 10.11 7.08 -8.79
N LEU A 67 9.52 5.89 -8.68
CA LEU A 67 9.66 4.80 -9.65
C LEU A 67 9.13 5.21 -11.04
N ILE A 68 7.90 5.71 -11.10
CA ILE A 68 7.27 6.14 -12.36
C ILE A 68 8.05 7.30 -12.99
N GLY A 69 8.42 8.30 -12.17
CA GLY A 69 9.19 9.44 -12.66
C GLY A 69 10.52 9.03 -13.29
N MET A 70 11.23 8.07 -12.68
CA MET A 70 12.47 7.51 -13.21
C MET A 70 12.23 6.74 -14.52
N GLN A 71 11.23 5.88 -14.58
CA GLN A 71 10.88 5.11 -15.79
C GLN A 71 10.47 6.04 -16.93
N TYR A 72 9.63 7.05 -16.66
CA TYR A 72 9.22 8.02 -17.69
C TYR A 72 10.39 8.86 -18.20
N ALA A 73 11.30 9.30 -17.32
CA ALA A 73 12.51 10.00 -17.72
C ALA A 73 13.41 9.13 -18.62
N LEU A 74 13.57 7.85 -18.25
CA LEU A 74 14.40 6.89 -18.97
C LEU A 74 13.85 6.58 -20.36
N HIS A 75 12.55 6.29 -20.48
CA HIS A 75 11.95 5.80 -21.73
C HIS A 75 11.49 6.92 -22.66
N TYR A 76 11.04 8.04 -22.11
CA TYR A 76 10.50 9.14 -22.92
C TYR A 76 11.41 10.38 -23.00
N GLY A 77 12.44 10.46 -22.15
CA GLY A 77 13.40 11.56 -22.17
C GLY A 77 12.72 12.93 -22.10
N LYS A 78 12.98 13.78 -23.11
CA LYS A 78 12.40 15.14 -23.17
C LYS A 78 10.87 15.18 -23.33
N SER A 79 10.25 14.11 -23.85
CA SER A 79 8.80 14.02 -24.01
C SER A 79 8.08 13.43 -22.79
N ALA A 80 8.81 13.02 -21.75
CA ALA A 80 8.27 12.34 -20.55
C ALA A 80 7.09 13.09 -19.92
N LYS A 81 7.23 14.40 -19.70
CA LYS A 81 6.16 15.21 -19.10
C LYS A 81 4.91 15.23 -20.00
N ARG A 82 5.08 15.45 -21.29
CA ARG A 82 3.96 15.46 -22.24
C ARG A 82 3.23 14.12 -22.26
N THR A 83 3.98 13.02 -22.37
CA THR A 83 3.43 11.67 -22.36
C THR A 83 2.68 11.34 -21.06
N LEU A 84 3.19 11.83 -19.93
CA LEU A 84 2.52 11.75 -18.64
C LEU A 84 1.18 12.49 -18.67
N MET A 85 1.17 13.75 -19.10
CA MET A 85 -0.03 14.58 -19.18
C MET A 85 -1.10 13.93 -20.06
N ASP A 86 -0.73 13.46 -21.24
CA ASP A 86 -1.64 12.77 -22.16
C ASP A 86 -2.25 11.49 -21.53
N ALA A 87 -1.48 10.78 -20.70
CA ALA A 87 -1.94 9.56 -20.07
C ALA A 87 -2.97 9.80 -18.94
N ILE A 88 -2.86 10.92 -18.23
CA ILE A 88 -3.73 11.25 -17.09
C ILE A 88 -4.85 12.25 -17.42
N GLU A 89 -4.90 12.77 -18.64
CA GLU A 89 -5.83 13.83 -19.06
C GLU A 89 -7.27 13.55 -18.64
N LYS A 90 -7.76 12.34 -18.91
CA LYS A 90 -9.16 11.94 -18.58
C LYS A 90 -9.46 11.89 -17.10
N THR A 91 -8.45 11.80 -16.24
CA THR A 91 -8.59 11.69 -14.78
C THR A 91 -8.27 12.99 -14.05
N THR A 92 -7.69 13.95 -14.75
CA THR A 92 -7.38 15.28 -14.20
C THR A 92 -8.59 16.20 -14.43
N LYS A 93 -9.55 16.17 -13.49
CA LYS A 93 -10.79 16.95 -13.55
C LYS A 93 -10.73 18.25 -12.75
N ASP A 94 -9.75 18.38 -11.86
CA ASP A 94 -9.56 19.55 -11.00
C ASP A 94 -8.69 20.57 -11.73
N ASP A 95 -9.25 21.74 -11.98
CA ASP A 95 -8.55 22.83 -12.68
C ASP A 95 -7.31 23.33 -11.90
N THR A 96 -7.37 23.28 -10.57
CA THR A 96 -6.22 23.62 -9.71
C THR A 96 -5.07 22.63 -9.89
N GLN A 97 -5.37 21.33 -9.89
CA GLN A 97 -4.37 20.29 -10.18
C GLN A 97 -3.82 20.45 -11.59
N LYS A 98 -4.68 20.71 -12.58
CA LYS A 98 -4.28 20.88 -13.97
C LYS A 98 -3.30 22.03 -14.14
N ALA A 99 -3.58 23.19 -13.53
CA ALA A 99 -2.69 24.36 -13.57
C ALA A 99 -1.32 24.06 -12.95
N LYS A 100 -1.28 23.36 -11.81
CA LYS A 100 -0.02 22.95 -11.17
C LYS A 100 0.79 21.97 -12.03
N LEU A 101 0.13 20.98 -12.64
CA LEU A 101 0.75 20.03 -13.55
C LEU A 101 1.34 20.71 -14.79
N GLU A 102 0.64 21.69 -15.37
CA GLU A 102 1.12 22.43 -16.53
C GLU A 102 2.38 23.25 -16.24
N CYS A 103 2.43 23.91 -15.07
CA CYS A 103 3.55 24.79 -14.68
C CYS A 103 4.78 24.01 -14.18
N ALA A 104 4.63 22.79 -13.65
CA ALA A 104 5.69 22.02 -13.05
C ALA A 104 6.60 21.36 -14.10
N ASP A 105 7.84 21.04 -13.73
CA ASP A 105 8.68 20.06 -14.45
C ASP A 105 8.17 18.63 -14.22
N LEU A 106 8.83 17.60 -14.80
CA LEU A 106 8.42 16.19 -14.62
C LEU A 106 8.39 15.80 -13.14
N LYS A 107 9.40 16.20 -12.37
CA LYS A 107 9.50 15.86 -10.94
C LYS A 107 8.39 16.52 -10.14
N GLY A 108 8.13 17.79 -10.38
CA GLY A 108 7.03 18.52 -9.74
C GLY A 108 5.67 17.96 -10.13
N ALA A 109 5.47 17.63 -11.42
CA ALA A 109 4.24 17.01 -11.90
C ALA A 109 3.96 15.66 -11.19
N MET A 110 4.98 14.84 -10.95
CA MET A 110 4.83 13.59 -10.20
C MET A 110 4.31 13.82 -8.77
N GLN A 111 4.67 14.94 -8.12
CA GLN A 111 4.19 15.23 -6.76
C GLN A 111 2.70 15.58 -6.70
N GLU A 112 2.15 16.11 -7.78
CA GLU A 112 0.74 16.49 -7.87
C GLU A 112 -0.18 15.33 -8.26
N LEU A 113 0.34 14.12 -8.54
CA LEU A 113 -0.46 12.97 -8.94
C LEU A 113 -1.17 12.31 -7.76
N TYR A 114 -2.44 11.99 -7.95
CA TYR A 114 -3.21 11.15 -7.02
C TYR A 114 -2.94 9.67 -7.25
N PHE A 115 -3.21 8.84 -6.26
CA PHE A 115 -2.99 7.38 -6.31
C PHE A 115 -3.61 6.72 -7.55
N LEU A 116 -4.84 7.13 -7.92
CA LEU A 116 -5.50 6.62 -9.12
C LEU A 116 -4.71 6.91 -10.40
N GLN A 117 -4.10 8.09 -10.51
CA GLN A 117 -3.29 8.46 -11.66
C GLN A 117 -2.00 7.65 -11.71
N LEU A 118 -1.37 7.39 -10.55
CA LEU A 118 -0.19 6.50 -10.47
C LEU A 118 -0.55 5.07 -10.92
N LYS A 119 -1.71 4.55 -10.51
CA LYS A 119 -2.23 3.25 -10.99
C LYS A 119 -2.33 3.22 -12.51
N ILE A 120 -2.97 4.23 -13.12
CA ILE A 120 -3.18 4.32 -14.56
C ILE A 120 -1.86 4.34 -15.32
N LEU A 121 -0.86 5.07 -14.84
CA LEU A 121 0.45 5.13 -15.49
C LEU A 121 1.15 3.78 -15.47
N ILE A 122 1.08 3.04 -14.37
CA ILE A 122 1.65 1.69 -14.28
C ILE A 122 0.90 0.71 -15.16
N GLU A 123 -0.44 0.74 -15.17
CA GLU A 123 -1.24 -0.15 -16.02
C GLU A 123 -1.05 0.09 -17.52
N LYS A 124 -0.84 1.36 -17.91
CA LYS A 124 -0.54 1.75 -19.30
C LYS A 124 0.78 1.15 -19.77
N ASP A 125 1.81 1.31 -18.99
CA ASP A 125 3.17 0.89 -19.34
C ASP A 125 3.58 -0.37 -18.56
N TRP A 126 2.65 -1.33 -18.39
CA TRP A 126 2.77 -2.51 -17.53
C TRP A 126 4.07 -3.30 -17.72
N ALA A 127 4.54 -3.43 -18.95
CA ALA A 127 5.75 -4.17 -19.28
C ALA A 127 6.99 -3.70 -18.49
N TRP A 128 7.04 -2.44 -18.03
CA TRP A 128 8.15 -1.91 -17.25
C TRP A 128 8.06 -2.30 -15.78
N TYR A 129 6.87 -2.66 -15.31
CA TYR A 129 6.57 -2.95 -13.89
C TYR A 129 6.24 -4.41 -13.62
N GLU A 130 6.12 -5.23 -14.68
CA GLU A 130 5.74 -6.65 -14.59
C GLU A 130 6.67 -7.45 -13.69
N ARG A 131 7.98 -7.22 -13.76
CA ARG A 131 8.95 -7.89 -12.90
C ARG A 131 8.81 -7.54 -11.42
N LEU A 132 8.27 -6.36 -11.13
CA LEU A 132 8.09 -5.87 -9.77
C LEU A 132 6.78 -6.36 -9.16
N PHE A 133 5.69 -6.24 -9.90
CA PHE A 133 4.34 -6.53 -9.39
C PHE A 133 3.82 -7.92 -9.80
N SER A 134 4.48 -8.59 -10.75
CA SER A 134 4.24 -9.96 -11.24
C SER A 134 2.86 -10.22 -11.87
N ASP A 135 1.77 -9.69 -11.33
CA ASP A 135 0.40 -9.92 -11.76
C ASP A 135 -0.39 -8.61 -11.87
N LYS A 136 -0.76 -8.25 -13.10
CA LYS A 136 -1.51 -7.02 -13.41
C LYS A 136 -2.89 -7.00 -12.77
N THR A 137 -3.58 -8.13 -12.73
CA THR A 137 -4.92 -8.23 -12.14
C THR A 137 -4.86 -8.00 -10.63
N LYS A 138 -3.90 -8.63 -9.97
CA LYS A 138 -3.65 -8.48 -8.54
C LYS A 138 -3.23 -7.05 -8.19
N PHE A 139 -2.35 -6.45 -8.98
CA PHE A 139 -1.96 -5.04 -8.86
C PHE A 139 -3.18 -4.12 -8.94
N GLY A 140 -4.02 -4.29 -9.97
CA GLY A 140 -5.24 -3.51 -10.16
C GLY A 140 -6.19 -3.65 -8.97
N TYR A 141 -6.46 -4.89 -8.54
CA TYR A 141 -7.34 -5.17 -7.40
C TYR A 141 -6.86 -4.49 -6.11
N PHE A 142 -5.59 -4.67 -5.73
CA PHE A 142 -5.06 -4.07 -4.50
C PHE A 142 -4.95 -2.55 -4.58
N SER A 143 -4.68 -2.01 -5.78
CA SER A 143 -4.75 -0.57 -6.01
C SER A 143 -6.15 -0.01 -5.74
N ASP A 144 -7.20 -0.71 -6.17
CA ASP A 144 -8.59 -0.30 -5.94
C ASP A 144 -8.97 -0.40 -4.46
N VAL A 145 -8.48 -1.43 -3.76
CA VAL A 145 -8.66 -1.55 -2.30
C VAL A 145 -8.06 -0.35 -1.57
N ILE A 146 -6.81 0.05 -1.89
CA ILE A 146 -6.16 1.22 -1.28
C ILE A 146 -6.91 2.51 -1.64
N ASN A 147 -7.32 2.66 -2.90
CA ASN A 147 -7.98 3.88 -3.35
C ASN A 147 -9.40 4.04 -2.76
N LYS A 148 -10.14 2.94 -2.58
CA LYS A 148 -11.47 2.93 -1.94
C LYS A 148 -11.41 3.33 -0.47
N ASN A 149 -10.37 2.89 0.25
CA ASN A 149 -10.23 3.07 1.69
C ASN A 149 -9.37 4.29 2.09
N ARG A 150 -9.43 5.38 1.30
CA ARG A 150 -8.76 6.62 1.68
C ARG A 150 -9.50 7.33 2.83
N VAL A 151 -8.71 7.85 3.76
CA VAL A 151 -9.17 8.46 5.02
C VAL A 151 -10.05 9.69 4.80
N ASP A 152 -9.74 10.45 3.77
CA ASP A 152 -10.44 11.70 3.41
C ASP A 152 -11.82 11.50 2.77
N ALA A 153 -12.15 10.29 2.32
CA ALA A 153 -13.39 10.00 1.62
C ALA A 153 -14.49 9.39 2.52
N HIS A 154 -14.15 8.81 3.67
CA HIS A 154 -15.10 8.06 4.49
C HIS A 154 -14.87 8.30 5.99
N ALA A 155 -15.78 9.03 6.62
CA ALA A 155 -15.79 9.24 8.08
C ALA A 155 -16.23 8.00 8.89
N LYS A 156 -16.40 6.82 8.24
CA LYS A 156 -16.84 5.58 8.88
C LYS A 156 -15.66 4.67 9.18
N LYS A 157 -15.64 4.10 10.36
CA LYS A 157 -14.69 3.03 10.73
C LYS A 157 -14.77 1.92 9.66
N PRO A 158 -13.64 1.54 9.04
CA PRO A 158 -13.60 0.39 8.15
C PRO A 158 -14.04 -0.88 8.89
N SER A 159 -14.71 -1.80 8.20
CA SER A 159 -14.99 -3.12 8.77
C SER A 159 -13.69 -3.91 8.99
N ASP A 160 -13.74 -4.94 9.82
CA ASP A 160 -12.57 -5.81 10.03
C ASP A 160 -12.13 -6.50 8.73
N GLU A 161 -13.08 -6.81 7.85
CA GLU A 161 -12.81 -7.35 6.52
C GLU A 161 -12.10 -6.32 5.61
N ASP A 162 -12.56 -5.06 5.61
CA ASP A 162 -11.91 -3.98 4.86
C ASP A 162 -10.48 -3.72 5.38
N LEU A 163 -10.29 -3.76 6.70
CA LEU A 163 -8.96 -3.61 7.31
C LEU A 163 -8.04 -4.77 6.96
N PHE A 164 -8.55 -6.00 6.96
CA PHE A 164 -7.79 -7.17 6.55
C PHE A 164 -7.34 -7.07 5.08
N LEU A 165 -8.27 -6.76 4.17
CA LEU A 165 -7.97 -6.58 2.75
C LEU A 165 -7.00 -5.42 2.51
N LEU A 166 -7.17 -4.32 3.23
CA LEU A 166 -6.30 -3.15 3.15
C LEU A 166 -4.87 -3.48 3.62
N ASN A 167 -4.74 -4.26 4.70
CA ASN A 167 -3.44 -4.73 5.17
C ASN A 167 -2.75 -5.64 4.16
N LEU A 168 -3.50 -6.54 3.51
CA LEU A 168 -2.97 -7.38 2.42
C LEU A 168 -2.51 -6.53 1.23
N ALA A 169 -3.29 -5.51 0.86
CA ALA A 169 -2.94 -4.61 -0.22
C ALA A 169 -1.67 -3.82 0.10
N PHE A 170 -1.57 -3.24 1.29
CA PHE A 170 -0.36 -2.54 1.71
C PHE A 170 0.86 -3.44 1.72
N LYS A 171 0.73 -4.65 2.28
CA LYS A 171 1.81 -5.64 2.32
C LYS A 171 2.32 -5.98 0.91
N TYR A 172 1.40 -6.20 -0.03
CA TYR A 172 1.75 -6.47 -1.43
C TYR A 172 2.61 -5.36 -2.05
N PHE A 173 2.21 -4.09 -1.87
CA PHE A 173 2.97 -2.95 -2.38
C PHE A 173 4.30 -2.75 -1.65
N GLU A 174 4.33 -2.89 -0.33
CA GLU A 174 5.53 -2.73 0.47
C GLU A 174 6.59 -3.77 0.10
N GLU A 175 6.22 -5.06 0.00
CA GLU A 175 7.12 -6.14 -0.40
C GLU A 175 7.66 -5.92 -1.82
N ALA A 176 6.81 -5.54 -2.78
CA ALA A 176 7.25 -5.24 -4.13
C ALA A 176 8.22 -4.05 -4.17
N LEU A 177 7.91 -2.96 -3.44
CA LEU A 177 8.70 -1.74 -3.45
C LEU A 177 9.96 -1.79 -2.55
N GLU A 178 10.08 -2.74 -1.63
CA GLU A 178 11.32 -3.01 -0.88
C GLU A 178 12.41 -3.61 -1.79
N ALA A 179 12.02 -4.35 -2.82
CA ALA A 179 12.97 -4.97 -3.76
C ALA A 179 13.77 -3.97 -4.61
N ILE A 180 13.37 -2.68 -4.62
CA ILE A 180 14.02 -1.61 -5.39
C ILE A 180 14.61 -0.48 -4.52
N SER A 181 14.65 -0.69 -3.20
CA SER A 181 15.13 0.33 -2.23
C SER A 181 16.62 0.19 -1.94
#